data_8de30843be861fd84f55909124fad59a
#
_entry.id   8de30843be861fd84f55909124fad59a
#
_cell.length_a   1.000
_cell.length_b   1.000
_cell.length_c   1.000
_cell.angle_alpha   90.00
_cell.angle_beta   90.00
_cell.angle_gamma   90.00
#
_symmetry.space_group_name_H-M   'P 1'
#
loop_
_entity.id
_entity.type
_entity.pdbx_description
1 polymer ?
#
loop_
_entity_poly.entity_id
_entity_poly.type
_entity_poly.pdbx_seq_one_letter_code
_entity_poly.pdbx_strand_id
1 'polypeptide(L)'
;MDLFRSEPVAQPLAARLRPANLDEYVGQEHLLARGKPLREALEQGALHSMIFWGPPGVGKTTLARLLAQVSDAHFETISAVLSGVKEIRQAVEVAKQHAAQYGRRTILFVDEVHRFNKSQQDAFLPYVEDGTLIFIGATTENPSFELNNALLSRARVYVLKSLDEAALRKLVGRALNEDKGLGKRKLRLPEESFQVLLAAADGDGRRLLNLLENAADLAEDGSEISPELLQNLLGDTRRRFDKGGEAFYDQISALHKSVRGSNPDAALYWFARMLDGGCDPLYIARRVVRMASEEVGNADPRALGLCLSAWDVQERLGSPEGELAVAQAIVYLVCAPKSNAVYSAFNAAMRDVAESGSREVPLHLRNAPTKLMKSLGYGEEYRYAHDEPDAYAAGEDYFPEDLEPRRYYQPVPRGLELKIRDKLEHLAELDRTSPRQRRKS
;
A
#
# COMPACT_ATOMS: atom_id res chain seq x y z
N MET A 1 -14.49 46.82 -30.56
CA MET A 1 -13.38 46.42 -29.66
C MET A 1 -13.97 45.49 -28.61
N ASP A 2 -13.71 44.23 -28.76
CA ASP A 2 -14.29 43.17 -27.90
C ASP A 2 -13.42 43.04 -26.63
N LEU A 3 -13.89 43.68 -25.56
CA LEU A 3 -13.17 43.82 -24.28
C LEU A 3 -13.19 42.55 -23.42
N PHE A 4 -13.70 41.40 -23.95
CA PHE A 4 -13.84 40.13 -23.26
C PHE A 4 -13.26 38.92 -24.03
N ARG A 5 -12.18 39.12 -24.78
CA ARG A 5 -11.38 37.96 -25.16
C ARG A 5 -10.63 37.47 -23.89
N SER A 6 -11.22 36.54 -23.17
CA SER A 6 -10.48 35.74 -22.20
C SER A 6 -9.36 35.02 -22.95
N GLU A 7 -8.12 35.39 -22.70
CA GLU A 7 -6.98 34.60 -23.15
C GLU A 7 -7.19 33.15 -22.66
N PRO A 8 -6.99 32.13 -23.51
CA PRO A 8 -7.11 30.76 -23.08
C PRO A 8 -6.16 30.54 -21.92
N VAL A 9 -6.68 30.06 -20.79
CA VAL A 9 -5.87 29.73 -19.59
C VAL A 9 -4.70 28.88 -20.05
N ALA A 10 -3.48 29.37 -19.84
CA ALA A 10 -2.26 28.68 -20.26
C ALA A 10 -2.21 27.30 -19.64
N GLN A 11 -2.30 26.23 -20.45
CA GLN A 11 -2.22 24.87 -19.95
C GLN A 11 -0.78 24.57 -19.48
N PRO A 12 -0.60 23.88 -18.34
CA PRO A 12 0.71 23.46 -17.87
C PRO A 12 1.49 22.65 -18.92
N LEU A 13 2.81 22.78 -18.96
CA LEU A 13 3.69 22.10 -19.92
C LEU A 13 3.44 20.59 -19.97
N ALA A 14 3.26 19.95 -18.82
CA ALA A 14 2.93 18.52 -18.71
C ALA A 14 1.60 18.15 -19.40
N ALA A 15 0.65 19.08 -19.51
CA ALA A 15 -0.60 18.85 -20.23
C ALA A 15 -0.45 19.09 -21.73
N ARG A 16 0.31 20.11 -22.13
CA ARG A 16 0.59 20.44 -23.54
C ARG A 16 1.39 19.36 -24.26
N LEU A 17 2.33 18.71 -23.54
CA LEU A 17 3.22 17.68 -24.07
C LEU A 17 2.66 16.25 -23.96
N ARG A 18 1.37 16.09 -23.63
CA ARG A 18 0.77 14.76 -23.66
C ARG A 18 0.95 14.11 -25.03
N PRO A 19 1.39 12.84 -25.09
CA PRO A 19 1.56 12.13 -26.34
C PRO A 19 0.23 11.98 -27.08
N ALA A 20 0.25 12.13 -28.38
CA ALA A 20 -0.90 11.95 -29.25
C ALA A 20 -1.06 10.48 -29.73
N ASN A 21 0.00 9.69 -29.65
CA ASN A 21 0.04 8.29 -30.04
C ASN A 21 1.01 7.49 -29.16
N LEU A 22 1.01 6.17 -29.32
CA LEU A 22 1.84 5.28 -28.50
C LEU A 22 3.35 5.44 -28.76
N ASP A 23 3.75 5.88 -29.94
CA ASP A 23 5.17 6.07 -30.28
C ASP A 23 5.75 7.34 -29.63
N GLU A 24 4.89 8.32 -29.32
CA GLU A 24 5.25 9.49 -28.53
C GLU A 24 5.24 9.23 -27.02
N TYR A 25 4.69 8.09 -26.56
CA TYR A 25 4.65 7.76 -25.16
C TYR A 25 6.04 7.34 -24.67
N VAL A 26 6.56 8.02 -23.67
CA VAL A 26 7.92 7.85 -23.17
C VAL A 26 7.95 6.91 -21.98
N GLY A 27 8.88 5.96 -21.98
CA GLY A 27 9.06 4.98 -20.93
C GLY A 27 8.09 3.79 -21.04
N GLN A 28 8.15 2.89 -20.07
CA GLN A 28 7.34 1.68 -19.96
C GLN A 28 7.54 0.68 -21.10
N GLU A 29 8.75 0.61 -21.66
CA GLU A 29 9.10 -0.30 -22.76
C GLU A 29 8.80 -1.77 -22.45
N HIS A 30 8.87 -2.17 -21.17
CA HIS A 30 8.52 -3.52 -20.72
C HIS A 30 7.04 -3.86 -20.93
N LEU A 31 6.15 -2.85 -21.07
CA LEU A 31 4.72 -3.01 -21.36
C LEU A 31 4.35 -2.65 -22.81
N LEU A 32 5.00 -1.63 -23.37
CA LEU A 32 4.57 -0.96 -24.59
C LEU A 32 5.52 -1.09 -25.77
N ALA A 33 6.66 -1.78 -25.62
CA ALA A 33 7.50 -2.12 -26.78
C ALA A 33 6.74 -2.99 -27.78
N ARG A 34 7.14 -2.95 -29.07
CA ARG A 34 6.57 -3.81 -30.12
C ARG A 34 6.69 -5.28 -29.72
N GLY A 35 5.63 -6.06 -29.93
CA GLY A 35 5.55 -7.47 -29.53
C GLY A 35 5.17 -7.69 -28.07
N LYS A 36 4.87 -6.66 -27.31
CA LYS A 36 4.35 -6.82 -25.94
C LYS A 36 2.84 -6.97 -25.94
N PRO A 37 2.28 -7.86 -25.08
CA PRO A 37 0.85 -8.20 -25.10
C PRO A 37 -0.08 -6.98 -24.95
N LEU A 38 0.30 -6.00 -24.13
CA LEU A 38 -0.50 -4.79 -23.98
C LEU A 38 -0.49 -3.96 -25.28
N ARG A 39 0.69 -3.78 -25.87
CA ARG A 39 0.83 -3.04 -27.14
C ARG A 39 0.01 -3.69 -28.27
N GLU A 40 0.12 -5.00 -28.43
CA GLU A 40 -0.62 -5.75 -29.46
C GLU A 40 -2.14 -5.69 -29.24
N ALA A 41 -2.60 -5.85 -27.99
CA ALA A 41 -4.01 -5.70 -27.65
C ALA A 41 -4.56 -4.32 -28.02
N LEU A 42 -3.75 -3.26 -27.83
CA LEU A 42 -4.10 -1.89 -28.19
C LEU A 42 -4.19 -1.69 -29.70
N GLU A 43 -3.21 -2.16 -30.45
CA GLU A 43 -3.16 -2.05 -31.90
C GLU A 43 -4.32 -2.84 -32.57
N GLN A 44 -4.81 -3.88 -31.92
CA GLN A 44 -5.97 -4.68 -32.34
C GLN A 44 -7.32 -4.10 -31.82
N GLY A 45 -7.31 -3.01 -31.05
CA GLY A 45 -8.52 -2.44 -30.44
C GLY A 45 -9.17 -3.36 -29.37
N ALA A 46 -8.45 -4.35 -28.88
CA ALA A 46 -8.91 -5.29 -27.86
C ALA A 46 -8.73 -4.69 -26.46
N LEU A 47 -9.70 -3.90 -26.04
CA LEU A 47 -9.73 -3.31 -24.69
C LEU A 47 -10.27 -4.31 -23.67
N HIS A 48 -9.64 -4.35 -22.52
CA HIS A 48 -10.10 -5.05 -21.32
C HIS A 48 -9.93 -4.16 -20.09
N SER A 49 -10.57 -4.51 -18.99
CA SER A 49 -10.41 -3.78 -17.74
C SER A 49 -9.02 -3.95 -17.14
N MET A 50 -8.45 -2.87 -16.60
CA MET A 50 -7.05 -2.78 -16.18
C MET A 50 -6.90 -2.02 -14.89
N ILE A 51 -5.80 -2.31 -14.19
CA ILE A 51 -5.31 -1.52 -13.06
C ILE A 51 -3.88 -1.10 -13.38
N PHE A 52 -3.63 0.21 -13.41
CA PHE A 52 -2.30 0.78 -13.56
C PHE A 52 -1.73 1.08 -12.18
N TRP A 53 -0.77 0.29 -11.77
CA TRP A 53 -0.08 0.44 -10.51
C TRP A 53 1.33 0.96 -10.73
N GLY A 54 1.74 1.98 -9.97
CA GLY A 54 3.09 2.53 -10.02
C GLY A 54 3.16 3.94 -9.44
N PRO A 55 4.37 4.50 -9.28
CA PRO A 55 4.61 5.79 -8.64
C PRO A 55 3.92 6.95 -9.37
N PRO A 56 3.81 8.14 -8.75
CA PRO A 56 3.24 9.32 -9.41
C PRO A 56 4.08 9.75 -10.62
N GLY A 57 3.45 10.47 -11.55
CA GLY A 57 4.13 11.06 -12.70
C GLY A 57 4.66 10.12 -13.78
N VAL A 58 4.46 8.80 -13.66
CA VAL A 58 4.93 7.79 -14.64
C VAL A 58 4.03 7.63 -15.87
N GLY A 59 2.92 8.40 -15.94
CA GLY A 59 2.06 8.42 -17.10
C GLY A 59 0.78 7.59 -17.05
N LYS A 60 0.33 7.08 -15.87
CA LYS A 60 -0.90 6.27 -15.72
C LYS A 60 -2.12 6.89 -16.42
N THR A 61 -2.46 8.13 -16.09
CA THR A 61 -3.59 8.87 -16.69
C THR A 61 -3.38 9.12 -18.17
N THR A 62 -2.14 9.38 -18.57
CA THR A 62 -1.76 9.60 -19.99
C THR A 62 -1.97 8.34 -20.80
N LEU A 63 -1.55 7.18 -20.28
CA LEU A 63 -1.75 5.89 -20.93
C LEU A 63 -3.25 5.58 -21.08
N ALA A 64 -4.04 5.77 -20.03
CA ALA A 64 -5.48 5.53 -20.07
C ALA A 64 -6.18 6.39 -21.16
N ARG A 65 -5.78 7.66 -21.32
CA ARG A 65 -6.31 8.52 -22.38
C ARG A 65 -5.89 8.08 -23.79
N LEU A 66 -4.64 7.66 -23.97
CA LEU A 66 -4.17 7.09 -25.23
C LEU A 66 -4.95 5.83 -25.62
N LEU A 67 -5.24 4.96 -24.64
CA LEU A 67 -6.05 3.77 -24.85
C LEU A 67 -7.43 4.12 -25.41
N ALA A 68 -8.08 5.11 -24.80
CA ALA A 68 -9.39 5.58 -25.26
C ALA A 68 -9.34 6.13 -26.69
N GLN A 69 -8.31 6.91 -27.00
CA GLN A 69 -8.13 7.51 -28.33
C GLN A 69 -7.86 6.46 -29.40
N VAL A 70 -6.95 5.50 -29.15
CA VAL A 70 -6.60 4.46 -30.13
C VAL A 70 -7.77 3.51 -30.40
N SER A 71 -8.63 3.29 -29.42
CA SER A 71 -9.77 2.35 -29.51
C SER A 71 -11.10 3.03 -29.84
N ASP A 72 -11.12 4.32 -30.16
CA ASP A 72 -12.34 5.13 -30.39
C ASP A 72 -13.39 4.98 -29.28
N ALA A 73 -12.94 4.85 -28.03
CA ALA A 73 -13.81 4.72 -26.87
C ALA A 73 -14.07 6.09 -26.23
N HIS A 74 -15.28 6.28 -25.71
CA HIS A 74 -15.57 7.42 -24.85
C HIS A 74 -14.78 7.33 -23.56
N PHE A 75 -14.20 8.45 -23.09
CA PHE A 75 -13.34 8.50 -21.90
C PHE A 75 -14.02 9.30 -20.80
N GLU A 76 -14.48 8.60 -19.78
CA GLU A 76 -15.07 9.18 -18.58
C GLU A 76 -14.09 9.10 -17.41
N THR A 77 -13.98 10.17 -16.61
CA THR A 77 -13.00 10.24 -15.52
C THR A 77 -13.68 10.49 -14.19
N ILE A 78 -13.37 9.65 -13.21
CA ILE A 78 -13.79 9.82 -11.82
C ILE A 78 -12.54 9.94 -10.93
N SER A 79 -12.54 10.90 -10.00
CA SER A 79 -11.53 10.98 -8.94
C SER A 79 -12.06 10.31 -7.68
N ALA A 80 -11.40 9.27 -7.19
CA ALA A 80 -11.82 8.58 -5.97
C ALA A 80 -11.75 9.47 -4.71
N VAL A 81 -11.03 10.60 -4.78
CA VAL A 81 -10.93 11.58 -3.69
C VAL A 81 -12.21 12.41 -3.55
N LEU A 82 -12.87 12.73 -4.67
CA LEU A 82 -13.99 13.69 -4.72
C LEU A 82 -15.33 13.02 -5.05
N SER A 83 -15.35 11.74 -5.41
CA SER A 83 -16.51 11.07 -5.99
C SER A 83 -17.02 9.93 -5.11
N GLY A 84 -18.33 9.66 -5.21
CA GLY A 84 -18.99 8.57 -4.50
C GLY A 84 -19.83 7.69 -5.46
N VAL A 85 -20.72 6.89 -4.90
CA VAL A 85 -21.59 5.98 -5.67
C VAL A 85 -22.50 6.73 -6.66
N LYS A 86 -22.83 8.00 -6.36
CA LYS A 86 -23.67 8.82 -7.25
C LYS A 86 -22.97 9.12 -8.58
N GLU A 87 -21.72 9.50 -8.52
CA GLU A 87 -20.88 9.82 -9.69
C GLU A 87 -20.62 8.56 -10.52
N ILE A 88 -20.45 7.41 -9.86
CA ILE A 88 -20.33 6.11 -10.54
C ILE A 88 -21.58 5.81 -11.35
N ARG A 89 -22.79 5.97 -10.75
CA ARG A 89 -24.05 5.76 -11.45
C ARG A 89 -24.24 6.71 -12.62
N GLN A 90 -23.84 7.96 -12.46
CA GLN A 90 -23.90 8.94 -13.54
C GLN A 90 -23.01 8.55 -14.72
N ALA A 91 -21.77 8.09 -14.45
CA ALA A 91 -20.87 7.60 -15.49
C ALA A 91 -21.43 6.38 -16.23
N VAL A 92 -22.12 5.48 -15.52
CA VAL A 92 -22.83 4.33 -16.13
C VAL A 92 -23.94 4.80 -17.07
N GLU A 93 -24.75 5.78 -16.68
CA GLU A 93 -25.80 6.30 -17.55
C GLU A 93 -25.23 6.99 -18.81
N VAL A 94 -24.15 7.73 -18.65
CA VAL A 94 -23.40 8.31 -19.78
C VAL A 94 -22.90 7.19 -20.72
N ALA A 95 -22.34 6.11 -20.16
CA ALA A 95 -21.84 4.99 -20.95
C ALA A 95 -22.97 4.31 -21.75
N LYS A 96 -24.13 4.07 -21.15
CA LYS A 96 -25.29 3.51 -21.83
C LYS A 96 -25.79 4.40 -22.95
N GLN A 97 -25.83 5.73 -22.73
CA GLN A 97 -26.21 6.69 -23.76
C GLN A 97 -25.22 6.68 -24.94
N HIS A 98 -23.91 6.68 -24.68
CA HIS A 98 -22.89 6.62 -25.73
C HIS A 98 -22.95 5.31 -26.52
N ALA A 99 -23.19 4.18 -25.84
CA ALA A 99 -23.37 2.90 -26.51
C ALA A 99 -24.62 2.90 -27.42
N ALA A 100 -25.73 3.45 -26.93
CA ALA A 100 -26.99 3.50 -27.68
C ALA A 100 -26.96 4.49 -28.87
N GLN A 101 -26.32 5.65 -28.71
CA GLN A 101 -26.31 6.70 -29.74
C GLN A 101 -25.19 6.53 -30.77
N TYR A 102 -24.04 6.06 -30.35
CA TYR A 102 -22.82 6.06 -31.19
C TYR A 102 -22.20 4.67 -31.38
N GLY A 103 -22.71 3.61 -30.71
CA GLY A 103 -22.13 2.29 -30.74
C GLY A 103 -20.74 2.20 -30.10
N ARG A 104 -20.34 3.21 -29.31
CA ARG A 104 -19.00 3.32 -28.72
C ARG A 104 -18.97 2.76 -27.33
N ARG A 105 -17.89 2.03 -27.01
CA ARG A 105 -17.58 1.57 -25.65
C ARG A 105 -17.12 2.77 -24.80
N THR A 106 -17.32 2.67 -23.49
CA THR A 106 -16.87 3.71 -22.54
C THR A 106 -15.78 3.14 -21.63
N ILE A 107 -14.65 3.84 -21.60
CA ILE A 107 -13.62 3.66 -20.58
C ILE A 107 -13.96 4.53 -19.38
N LEU A 108 -14.17 3.90 -18.24
CA LEU A 108 -14.23 4.58 -16.95
C LEU A 108 -12.86 4.59 -16.31
N PHE A 109 -12.21 5.74 -16.31
CA PHE A 109 -10.93 5.93 -15.63
C PHE A 109 -11.15 6.42 -14.20
N VAL A 110 -10.65 5.66 -13.23
CA VAL A 110 -10.72 6.00 -11.80
C VAL A 110 -9.32 6.29 -11.29
N ASP A 111 -9.05 7.58 -11.03
CA ASP A 111 -7.78 8.00 -10.45
C ASP A 111 -7.77 7.78 -8.94
N GLU A 112 -6.63 7.30 -8.39
CA GLU A 112 -6.43 6.96 -6.98
C GLU A 112 -7.49 5.96 -6.45
N VAL A 113 -7.76 4.91 -7.23
CA VAL A 113 -8.83 3.93 -6.96
C VAL A 113 -8.76 3.27 -5.57
N HIS A 114 -7.59 3.21 -4.96
CA HIS A 114 -7.40 2.72 -3.59
C HIS A 114 -8.13 3.54 -2.53
N ARG A 115 -8.54 4.78 -2.83
CA ARG A 115 -9.31 5.63 -1.91
C ARG A 115 -10.80 5.29 -1.87
N PHE A 116 -11.28 4.49 -2.80
CA PHE A 116 -12.64 3.97 -2.72
C PHE A 116 -12.76 2.87 -1.67
N ASN A 117 -13.79 2.97 -0.82
CA ASN A 117 -14.14 1.89 0.08
C ASN A 117 -14.73 0.69 -0.68
N LYS A 118 -14.87 -0.45 0.00
CA LYS A 118 -15.38 -1.70 -0.60
C LYS A 118 -16.70 -1.52 -1.32
N SER A 119 -17.69 -0.84 -0.71
CA SER A 119 -19.01 -0.60 -1.33
C SER A 119 -18.93 0.26 -2.58
N GLN A 120 -18.00 1.21 -2.64
CA GLN A 120 -17.76 2.02 -3.83
C GLN A 120 -17.07 1.21 -4.92
N GLN A 121 -16.12 0.34 -4.56
CA GLN A 121 -15.48 -0.59 -5.50
C GLN A 121 -16.48 -1.61 -6.06
N ASP A 122 -17.41 -2.08 -5.25
CA ASP A 122 -18.47 -3.02 -5.68
C ASP A 122 -19.51 -2.37 -6.61
N ALA A 123 -19.69 -1.05 -6.52
CA ALA A 123 -20.75 -0.34 -7.26
C ALA A 123 -20.59 -0.39 -8.80
N PHE A 124 -19.38 -0.58 -9.32
CA PHE A 124 -19.13 -0.69 -10.77
C PHE A 124 -18.91 -2.12 -11.25
N LEU A 125 -18.80 -3.13 -10.35
CA LEU A 125 -18.58 -4.53 -10.75
C LEU A 125 -19.62 -5.07 -11.74
N PRO A 126 -20.94 -4.87 -11.56
CA PRO A 126 -21.95 -5.36 -12.50
C PRO A 126 -21.72 -4.83 -13.93
N TYR A 127 -21.31 -3.56 -14.04
CA TYR A 127 -21.12 -2.88 -15.33
C TYR A 127 -19.78 -3.22 -16.01
N VAL A 128 -18.82 -3.70 -15.23
CA VAL A 128 -17.58 -4.28 -15.75
C VAL A 128 -17.83 -5.70 -16.24
N GLU A 129 -18.66 -6.46 -15.53
CA GLU A 129 -19.03 -7.84 -15.89
C GLU A 129 -19.88 -7.92 -17.17
N ASP A 130 -20.87 -7.04 -17.32
CA ASP A 130 -21.73 -7.00 -18.50
C ASP A 130 -21.13 -6.27 -19.71
N GLY A 131 -19.91 -5.68 -19.53
CA GLY A 131 -19.19 -4.98 -20.58
C GLY A 131 -19.70 -3.55 -20.89
N THR A 132 -20.65 -3.03 -20.10
CA THR A 132 -21.13 -1.62 -20.21
C THR A 132 -19.98 -0.65 -20.01
N LEU A 133 -19.04 -0.97 -19.10
CA LEU A 133 -17.85 -0.17 -18.81
C LEU A 133 -16.58 -1.01 -19.00
N ILE A 134 -15.56 -0.39 -19.58
CA ILE A 134 -14.19 -0.85 -19.47
C ILE A 134 -13.54 -0.07 -18.34
N PHE A 135 -13.24 -0.77 -17.26
CA PHE A 135 -12.67 -0.14 -16.07
C PHE A 135 -11.15 0.01 -16.21
N ILE A 136 -10.63 1.21 -15.96
CA ILE A 136 -9.19 1.47 -15.81
C ILE A 136 -8.96 2.19 -14.49
N GLY A 137 -8.47 1.46 -13.49
CA GLY A 137 -8.06 2.03 -12.21
C GLY A 137 -6.60 2.47 -12.22
N ALA A 138 -6.29 3.66 -11.70
CA ALA A 138 -4.93 4.08 -11.41
C ALA A 138 -4.69 4.13 -9.91
N THR A 139 -3.54 3.65 -9.46
CA THR A 139 -3.16 3.66 -8.05
C THR A 139 -1.66 3.76 -7.87
N THR A 140 -1.24 4.40 -6.79
CA THR A 140 0.14 4.38 -6.28
C THR A 140 0.33 3.29 -5.20
N GLU A 141 -0.76 2.80 -4.62
CA GLU A 141 -0.76 1.77 -3.58
C GLU A 141 -0.81 0.37 -4.17
N ASN A 142 -0.28 -0.63 -3.44
CA ASN A 142 -0.31 -2.01 -3.91
C ASN A 142 -1.76 -2.52 -4.01
N PRO A 143 -2.24 -2.84 -5.22
CA PRO A 143 -3.64 -3.21 -5.43
C PRO A 143 -4.05 -4.48 -4.69
N SER A 144 -3.13 -5.38 -4.35
CA SER A 144 -3.42 -6.60 -3.60
C SER A 144 -3.85 -6.34 -2.15
N PHE A 145 -3.53 -5.16 -1.59
CA PHE A 145 -3.92 -4.79 -0.24
C PHE A 145 -5.14 -3.85 -0.20
N GLU A 146 -5.30 -3.04 -1.24
CA GLU A 146 -6.25 -1.93 -1.24
C GLU A 146 -7.51 -2.22 -2.05
N LEU A 147 -7.43 -3.11 -3.03
CA LEU A 147 -8.57 -3.43 -3.88
C LEU A 147 -9.20 -4.76 -3.49
N ASN A 148 -10.50 -4.86 -3.66
CA ASN A 148 -11.22 -6.11 -3.38
C ASN A 148 -10.91 -7.19 -4.44
N ASN A 149 -10.99 -8.46 -4.02
CA ASN A 149 -10.70 -9.60 -4.89
C ASN A 149 -11.64 -9.69 -6.11
N ALA A 150 -12.87 -9.20 -5.98
CA ALA A 150 -13.83 -9.20 -7.06
C ALA A 150 -13.38 -8.30 -8.22
N LEU A 151 -12.83 -7.13 -7.92
CA LEU A 151 -12.27 -6.23 -8.91
C LEU A 151 -10.97 -6.79 -9.52
N LEU A 152 -10.06 -7.31 -8.68
CA LEU A 152 -8.79 -7.89 -9.11
C LEU A 152 -8.97 -9.10 -10.03
N SER A 153 -10.04 -9.88 -9.85
CA SER A 153 -10.34 -11.03 -10.73
C SER A 153 -10.84 -10.62 -12.12
N ARG A 154 -11.28 -9.37 -12.31
CA ARG A 154 -11.88 -8.84 -13.55
C ARG A 154 -11.02 -7.82 -14.27
N ALA A 155 -9.97 -7.31 -13.62
CA ALA A 155 -9.07 -6.31 -14.16
C ALA A 155 -7.62 -6.80 -14.11
N ARG A 156 -6.91 -6.68 -15.23
CA ARG A 156 -5.50 -7.08 -15.29
C ARG A 156 -4.60 -5.98 -14.73
N VAL A 157 -3.71 -6.34 -13.81
CA VAL A 157 -2.76 -5.39 -13.22
C VAL A 157 -1.56 -5.21 -14.13
N TYR A 158 -1.23 -3.95 -14.42
CA TYR A 158 -0.03 -3.52 -15.13
C TYR A 158 0.81 -2.63 -14.24
N VAL A 159 2.05 -3.04 -14.00
CA VAL A 159 3.00 -2.30 -13.15
C VAL A 159 3.76 -1.29 -14.01
N LEU A 160 3.55 0.00 -13.73
CA LEU A 160 4.31 1.08 -14.35
C LEU A 160 5.50 1.43 -13.45
N LYS A 161 6.67 1.54 -14.03
CA LYS A 161 7.92 1.85 -13.33
C LYS A 161 8.23 3.34 -13.36
N SER A 162 9.02 3.81 -12.40
CA SER A 162 9.64 5.13 -12.46
C SER A 162 10.35 5.32 -13.80
N LEU A 163 10.30 6.53 -14.34
CA LEU A 163 10.99 6.83 -15.59
C LEU A 163 12.50 6.87 -15.34
N ASP A 164 13.24 6.17 -16.18
CA ASP A 164 14.70 6.19 -16.16
C ASP A 164 15.26 7.49 -16.77
N GLU A 165 16.56 7.70 -16.64
CA GLU A 165 17.24 8.87 -17.18
C GLU A 165 16.99 9.05 -18.68
N ALA A 166 17.01 7.96 -19.45
CA ALA A 166 16.82 8.01 -20.90
C ALA A 166 15.41 8.49 -21.27
N ALA A 167 14.40 8.03 -20.52
CA ALA A 167 13.02 8.47 -20.68
C ALA A 167 12.83 9.96 -20.29
N LEU A 168 13.40 10.36 -19.15
CA LEU A 168 13.34 11.76 -18.69
C LEU A 168 14.08 12.69 -19.65
N ARG A 169 15.21 12.29 -20.21
CA ARG A 169 15.97 13.03 -21.23
C ARG A 169 15.15 13.22 -22.51
N LYS A 170 14.42 12.20 -22.95
CA LYS A 170 13.49 12.33 -24.09
C LYS A 170 12.37 13.33 -23.79
N LEU A 171 11.80 13.32 -22.59
CA LEU A 171 10.76 14.28 -22.20
C LEU A 171 11.28 15.71 -22.21
N VAL A 172 12.46 15.97 -21.67
CA VAL A 172 13.12 17.30 -21.72
C VAL A 172 13.40 17.71 -23.16
N GLY A 173 13.93 16.81 -23.98
CA GLY A 173 14.19 17.08 -25.40
C GLY A 173 12.92 17.50 -26.14
N ARG A 174 11.80 16.79 -25.91
CA ARG A 174 10.50 17.17 -26.46
C ARG A 174 10.03 18.54 -25.95
N ALA A 175 10.18 18.78 -24.63
CA ALA A 175 9.77 20.04 -24.01
C ALA A 175 10.50 21.25 -24.59
N LEU A 176 11.79 21.13 -24.85
CA LEU A 176 12.62 22.23 -25.35
C LEU A 176 12.52 22.45 -26.88
N ASN A 177 12.17 21.40 -27.64
CA ASN A 177 12.20 21.46 -29.09
C ASN A 177 10.80 21.56 -29.76
N GLU A 178 9.73 21.09 -29.14
CA GLU A 178 8.40 21.13 -29.73
C GLU A 178 7.73 22.49 -29.52
N ASP A 179 7.04 23.01 -30.53
CA ASP A 179 6.30 24.29 -30.46
C ASP A 179 5.20 24.33 -29.42
N LYS A 180 4.58 23.15 -29.15
CA LYS A 180 3.59 23.00 -28.09
C LYS A 180 4.25 22.98 -26.68
N GLY A 181 5.57 22.83 -26.63
CA GLY A 181 6.38 22.94 -25.42
C GLY A 181 6.97 24.33 -25.23
N LEU A 182 8.29 24.38 -25.12
CA LEU A 182 9.12 25.55 -24.93
C LEU A 182 9.94 25.92 -26.20
N GLY A 183 9.74 25.22 -27.32
CA GLY A 183 10.57 25.34 -28.53
C GLY A 183 10.65 26.76 -29.06
N LYS A 184 9.58 27.56 -28.95
CA LYS A 184 9.56 28.98 -29.38
C LYS A 184 10.51 29.87 -28.55
N ARG A 185 10.80 29.49 -27.32
CA ARG A 185 11.68 30.24 -26.41
C ARG A 185 13.17 30.01 -26.65
N LYS A 186 13.53 28.96 -27.44
CA LYS A 186 14.91 28.61 -27.82
C LYS A 186 15.86 28.47 -26.62
N LEU A 187 15.37 27.97 -25.51
CA LEU A 187 16.16 27.77 -24.29
C LEU A 187 17.15 26.60 -24.45
N ARG A 188 18.30 26.72 -23.78
CA ARG A 188 19.30 25.67 -23.75
C ARG A 188 19.40 25.13 -22.33
N LEU A 189 19.55 23.79 -22.19
CA LEU A 189 19.71 23.12 -20.93
C LEU A 189 21.05 22.36 -20.93
N PRO A 190 22.08 22.87 -20.24
CA PRO A 190 23.35 22.17 -20.06
C PRO A 190 23.20 20.83 -19.36
N GLU A 191 24.17 19.94 -19.56
CA GLU A 191 24.14 18.63 -18.92
C GLU A 191 24.11 18.71 -17.39
N GLU A 192 24.86 19.63 -16.78
CA GLU A 192 24.85 19.87 -15.36
C GLU A 192 23.47 20.26 -14.84
N SER A 193 22.77 21.14 -15.54
CA SER A 193 21.38 21.53 -15.23
C SER A 193 20.41 20.37 -15.40
N PHE A 194 20.60 19.53 -16.43
CA PHE A 194 19.80 18.33 -16.61
C PHE A 194 19.97 17.37 -15.44
N GLN A 195 21.18 17.15 -14.93
CA GLN A 195 21.44 16.29 -13.77
C GLN A 195 20.76 16.81 -12.49
N VAL A 196 20.72 18.14 -12.29
CA VAL A 196 19.99 18.76 -11.17
C VAL A 196 18.48 18.48 -11.30
N LEU A 197 17.91 18.66 -12.48
CA LEU A 197 16.49 18.35 -12.75
C LEU A 197 16.19 16.86 -12.58
N LEU A 198 17.06 15.98 -13.06
CA LEU A 198 16.94 14.54 -12.95
C LEU A 198 16.86 14.11 -11.49
N ALA A 199 17.81 14.60 -10.67
CA ALA A 199 17.86 14.30 -9.24
C ALA A 199 16.61 14.82 -8.51
N ALA A 200 16.12 16.01 -8.89
CA ALA A 200 14.93 16.59 -8.28
C ALA A 200 13.63 15.90 -8.71
N ALA A 201 13.55 15.39 -9.93
CA ALA A 201 12.38 14.73 -10.48
C ALA A 201 12.20 13.31 -9.91
N ASP A 202 13.28 12.60 -9.60
CA ASP A 202 13.30 11.26 -9.01
C ASP A 202 12.36 10.26 -9.75
N GLY A 203 12.45 10.25 -11.09
CA GLY A 203 11.65 9.37 -11.95
C GLY A 203 10.21 9.84 -12.24
N ASP A 204 9.78 10.98 -11.71
CA ASP A 204 8.46 11.60 -11.97
C ASP A 204 8.53 12.58 -13.16
N GLY A 205 7.97 12.19 -14.31
CA GLY A 205 7.96 13.03 -15.51
C GLY A 205 7.10 14.28 -15.38
N ARG A 206 6.03 14.28 -14.58
CA ARG A 206 5.19 15.47 -14.33
C ARG A 206 5.98 16.48 -13.52
N ARG A 207 6.66 16.04 -12.47
CA ARG A 207 7.51 16.89 -11.64
C ARG A 207 8.65 17.49 -12.45
N LEU A 208 9.31 16.68 -13.29
CA LEU A 208 10.35 17.15 -14.22
C LEU A 208 9.87 18.29 -15.09
N LEU A 209 8.72 18.11 -15.76
CA LEU A 209 8.16 19.11 -16.66
C LEU A 209 7.71 20.37 -15.94
N ASN A 210 7.14 20.26 -14.74
CA ASN A 210 6.77 21.42 -13.92
C ASN A 210 8.02 22.20 -13.46
N LEU A 211 9.08 21.52 -13.05
CA LEU A 211 10.34 22.18 -12.69
C LEU A 211 10.98 22.87 -13.86
N LEU A 212 10.96 22.23 -15.04
CA LEU A 212 11.47 22.82 -16.28
C LEU A 212 10.63 24.04 -16.71
N GLU A 213 9.31 23.99 -16.59
CA GLU A 213 8.42 25.12 -16.90
C GLU A 213 8.70 26.31 -15.98
N ASN A 214 8.78 26.07 -14.66
CA ASN A 214 9.11 27.12 -13.69
C ASN A 214 10.50 27.74 -13.94
N ALA A 215 11.49 26.91 -14.28
CA ALA A 215 12.83 27.40 -14.62
C ALA A 215 12.82 28.22 -15.94
N ALA A 216 12.03 27.75 -16.90
CA ALA A 216 11.85 28.51 -18.16
C ALA A 216 11.21 29.86 -17.90
N ASP A 217 10.19 29.97 -17.04
CA ASP A 217 9.53 31.25 -16.74
C ASP A 217 10.47 32.27 -16.08
N LEU A 218 11.54 31.83 -15.44
CA LEU A 218 12.56 32.69 -14.85
C LEU A 218 13.72 33.01 -15.81
N ALA A 219 13.84 32.30 -16.93
CA ALA A 219 14.92 32.45 -17.90
C ALA A 219 14.51 33.45 -19.02
N GLU A 220 15.45 34.13 -19.62
CA GLU A 220 15.24 34.94 -20.82
C GLU A 220 15.20 34.05 -22.07
N ASP A 221 14.43 34.49 -23.10
CA ASP A 221 14.35 33.75 -24.36
C ASP A 221 15.73 33.68 -25.06
N GLY A 222 16.09 32.48 -25.53
CA GLY A 222 17.39 32.21 -26.12
C GLY A 222 18.53 31.98 -25.13
N SER A 223 18.25 32.12 -23.82
CA SER A 223 19.25 31.94 -22.76
C SER A 223 19.45 30.47 -22.38
N GLU A 224 20.31 30.27 -21.41
CA GLU A 224 20.64 28.97 -20.82
C GLU A 224 20.02 28.86 -19.44
N ILE A 225 19.37 27.74 -19.15
CA ILE A 225 18.89 27.40 -17.80
C ILE A 225 20.09 26.90 -16.99
N SER A 226 20.66 27.76 -16.15
CA SER A 226 21.87 27.41 -15.39
C SER A 226 21.59 26.52 -14.19
N PRO A 227 22.61 25.79 -13.70
CA PRO A 227 22.48 25.00 -12.47
C PRO A 227 22.10 25.85 -11.25
N GLU A 228 22.64 27.09 -11.14
CA GLU A 228 22.37 28.02 -10.06
C GLU A 228 20.90 28.46 -10.05
N LEU A 229 20.32 28.73 -11.23
CA LEU A 229 18.89 29.06 -11.36
C LEU A 229 18.03 27.91 -10.83
N LEU A 230 18.38 26.66 -11.20
CA LEU A 230 17.65 25.47 -10.73
C LEU A 230 17.85 25.23 -9.23
N GLN A 231 19.03 25.43 -8.70
CA GLN A 231 19.31 25.30 -7.26
C GLN A 231 18.51 26.34 -6.44
N ASN A 232 18.44 27.56 -6.92
CA ASN A 232 17.64 28.62 -6.30
C ASN A 232 16.13 28.31 -6.37
N LEU A 233 15.65 27.76 -7.49
CA LEU A 233 14.27 27.36 -7.66
C LEU A 233 13.89 26.17 -6.76
N LEU A 234 14.81 25.24 -6.59
CA LEU A 234 14.56 24.05 -5.78
C LEU A 234 14.61 24.36 -4.28
N GLY A 235 15.39 25.36 -3.86
CA GLY A 235 15.61 25.67 -2.46
C GLY A 235 16.07 24.42 -1.68
N ASP A 236 15.79 24.35 -0.40
CA ASP A 236 15.94 23.16 0.43
C ASP A 236 14.84 22.13 0.13
N THR A 237 14.63 21.79 -1.14
CA THR A 237 13.58 20.83 -1.52
C THR A 237 13.99 19.44 -1.06
N ARG A 238 13.54 19.06 0.14
CA ARG A 238 13.65 17.69 0.66
C ARG A 238 13.05 16.75 -0.40
N ARG A 239 13.77 15.68 -0.71
CA ARG A 239 13.27 14.62 -1.61
C ARG A 239 11.91 14.19 -1.12
N ARG A 240 10.87 14.38 -1.94
CA ARG A 240 9.52 14.00 -1.55
C ARG A 240 9.42 12.48 -1.60
N PHE A 241 9.06 11.93 -0.46
CA PHE A 241 8.72 10.53 -0.34
C PHE A 241 7.38 10.29 -1.04
N ASP A 242 7.35 9.27 -1.91
CA ASP A 242 6.09 8.84 -2.53
C ASP A 242 5.29 8.05 -1.49
N LYS A 243 4.29 8.70 -0.88
CA LYS A 243 3.40 8.08 0.10
C LYS A 243 2.61 6.98 -0.60
N GLY A 244 3.01 5.72 -0.41
CA GLY A 244 2.32 4.54 -0.91
C GLY A 244 2.89 3.90 -2.18
N GLY A 245 3.99 4.40 -2.77
CA GLY A 245 4.66 3.77 -3.90
C GLY A 245 5.50 2.53 -3.52
N GLU A 246 5.97 1.78 -4.53
CA GLU A 246 6.78 0.56 -4.35
C GLU A 246 8.03 0.83 -3.49
N ALA A 247 8.71 1.96 -3.71
CA ALA A 247 9.86 2.38 -2.91
C ALA A 247 9.55 2.56 -1.42
N PHE A 248 8.34 2.98 -1.09
CA PHE A 248 7.87 3.09 0.29
C PHE A 248 7.75 1.71 0.97
N TYR A 249 7.10 0.76 0.29
CA TYR A 249 6.96 -0.61 0.82
C TYR A 249 8.31 -1.32 0.93
N ASP A 250 9.23 -1.05 0.02
CA ASP A 250 10.58 -1.60 0.07
C ASP A 250 11.37 -1.04 1.27
N GLN A 251 11.29 0.26 1.53
CA GLN A 251 12.00 0.89 2.64
C GLN A 251 11.44 0.46 4.01
N ILE A 252 10.12 0.41 4.18
CA ILE A 252 9.52 -0.09 5.42
C ILE A 252 9.79 -1.59 5.61
N SER A 253 9.84 -2.37 4.52
CA SER A 253 10.23 -3.77 4.54
C SER A 253 11.71 -3.95 4.92
N ALA A 254 12.58 -3.07 4.42
CA ALA A 254 13.99 -3.06 4.77
C ALA A 254 14.22 -2.71 6.25
N LEU A 255 13.50 -1.69 6.76
CA LEU A 255 13.49 -1.37 8.19
C LEU A 255 13.05 -2.60 9.02
N HIS A 256 11.94 -3.23 8.68
CA HIS A 256 11.42 -4.39 9.39
C HIS A 256 12.40 -5.55 9.38
N LYS A 257 13.02 -5.85 8.22
CA LYS A 257 14.04 -6.91 8.09
C LYS A 257 15.29 -6.59 8.87
N SER A 258 15.68 -5.32 8.97
CA SER A 258 16.81 -4.88 9.79
C SER A 258 16.56 -5.07 11.28
N VAL A 259 15.32 -4.80 11.75
CA VAL A 259 14.88 -5.10 13.11
C VAL A 259 14.91 -6.60 13.37
N ARG A 260 14.34 -7.41 12.48
CA ARG A 260 14.37 -8.89 12.55
C ARG A 260 15.79 -9.43 12.57
N GLY A 261 16.66 -8.88 11.73
CA GLY A 261 18.07 -9.28 11.60
C GLY A 261 19.00 -8.73 12.68
N SER A 262 18.48 -7.96 13.66
CA SER A 262 19.24 -7.38 14.78
C SER A 262 20.41 -6.48 14.31
N ASN A 263 20.18 -5.65 13.28
CA ASN A 263 21.16 -4.67 12.79
C ASN A 263 20.66 -3.23 13.10
N PRO A 264 21.17 -2.59 14.19
CA PRO A 264 20.70 -1.27 14.61
C PRO A 264 21.05 -0.16 13.59
N ASP A 265 22.23 -0.23 12.99
CA ASP A 265 22.69 0.81 12.08
C ASP A 265 21.86 0.81 10.78
N ALA A 266 21.58 -0.37 10.22
CA ALA A 266 20.71 -0.49 9.07
C ALA A 266 19.26 -0.07 9.38
N ALA A 267 18.75 -0.41 10.57
CA ALA A 267 17.41 0.00 10.98
C ALA A 267 17.29 1.53 11.12
N LEU A 268 18.28 2.19 11.76
CA LEU A 268 18.34 3.64 11.86
C LEU A 268 18.51 4.30 10.49
N TYR A 269 19.33 3.72 9.60
CA TYR A 269 19.49 4.24 8.24
C TYR A 269 18.18 4.24 7.47
N TRP A 270 17.44 3.13 7.47
CA TRP A 270 16.15 3.05 6.77
C TRP A 270 15.09 3.95 7.40
N PHE A 271 15.09 4.08 8.73
CA PHE A 271 14.23 5.03 9.41
C PHE A 271 14.52 6.48 9.00
N ALA A 272 15.79 6.91 9.08
CA ALA A 272 16.21 8.24 8.65
C ALA A 272 15.93 8.49 7.16
N ARG A 273 16.14 7.48 6.30
CA ARG A 273 15.87 7.57 4.87
C ARG A 273 14.40 7.77 4.56
N MET A 274 13.51 7.14 5.34
CA MET A 274 12.06 7.34 5.22
C MET A 274 11.65 8.74 5.67
N LEU A 275 12.23 9.26 6.76
CA LEU A 275 11.96 10.63 7.24
C LEU A 275 12.47 11.68 6.25
N ASP A 276 13.69 11.54 5.73
CA ASP A 276 14.26 12.42 4.71
C ASP A 276 13.38 12.46 3.43
N GLY A 277 12.82 11.31 3.07
CA GLY A 277 11.84 11.20 2.00
C GLY A 277 10.47 11.83 2.29
N GLY A 278 10.20 12.29 3.52
CA GLY A 278 8.94 12.91 3.93
C GLY A 278 7.84 11.91 4.31
N CYS A 279 8.22 10.68 4.69
CA CYS A 279 7.27 9.72 5.26
C CYS A 279 6.71 10.27 6.56
N ASP A 280 5.41 10.05 6.78
CA ASP A 280 4.74 10.38 8.04
C ASP A 280 5.35 9.56 9.20
N PRO A 281 5.99 10.20 10.20
CA PRO A 281 6.55 9.47 11.34
C PRO A 281 5.56 8.61 12.10
N LEU A 282 4.28 9.02 12.14
CA LEU A 282 3.22 8.25 12.79
C LEU A 282 2.92 6.93 12.04
N TYR A 283 3.06 6.94 10.72
CA TYR A 283 2.97 5.69 9.96
C TYR A 283 4.11 4.74 10.33
N ILE A 284 5.35 5.25 10.43
CA ILE A 284 6.51 4.43 10.82
C ILE A 284 6.30 3.90 12.25
N ALA A 285 5.89 4.76 13.18
CA ALA A 285 5.61 4.38 14.57
C ALA A 285 4.58 3.24 14.66
N ARG A 286 3.51 3.28 13.88
CA ARG A 286 2.51 2.20 13.78
C ARG A 286 3.14 0.88 13.34
N ARG A 287 4.05 0.91 12.38
CA ARG A 287 4.78 -0.29 11.93
C ARG A 287 5.75 -0.81 12.98
N VAL A 288 6.39 0.09 13.74
CA VAL A 288 7.29 -0.26 14.85
C VAL A 288 6.52 -0.98 15.97
N VAL A 289 5.32 -0.51 16.33
CA VAL A 289 4.42 -1.23 17.26
C VAL A 289 4.10 -2.64 16.77
N ARG A 290 3.82 -2.81 15.48
CA ARG A 290 3.60 -4.14 14.89
C ARG A 290 4.84 -5.03 15.00
N MET A 291 6.04 -4.49 14.74
CA MET A 291 7.30 -5.23 14.86
C MET A 291 7.55 -5.73 16.29
N ALA A 292 7.14 -4.97 17.30
CA ALA A 292 7.25 -5.39 18.71
C ALA A 292 6.51 -6.70 18.98
N SER A 293 5.31 -6.86 18.46
CA SER A 293 4.51 -8.09 18.61
C SER A 293 4.96 -9.22 17.70
N GLU A 294 5.42 -8.91 16.48
CA GLU A 294 5.76 -9.89 15.45
C GLU A 294 7.17 -10.47 15.63
N GLU A 295 8.16 -9.65 16.03
CA GLU A 295 9.57 -10.03 16.06
C GLU A 295 10.14 -10.25 17.47
N VAL A 296 9.53 -9.64 18.49
CA VAL A 296 9.97 -9.74 19.88
C VAL A 296 8.97 -10.52 20.72
N GLY A 297 7.67 -10.23 20.59
CA GLY A 297 6.60 -10.95 21.25
C GLY A 297 6.82 -11.12 22.76
N ASN A 298 6.61 -12.34 23.24
CA ASN A 298 6.76 -12.68 24.67
C ASN A 298 8.22 -12.89 25.10
N ALA A 299 9.20 -12.82 24.19
CA ALA A 299 10.59 -12.89 24.61
C ALA A 299 10.99 -11.65 25.44
N ASP A 300 10.39 -10.48 25.12
CA ASP A 300 10.45 -9.26 25.93
C ASP A 300 9.14 -8.46 25.86
N PRO A 301 8.19 -8.68 26.78
CA PRO A 301 6.88 -8.04 26.76
C PRO A 301 6.92 -6.51 26.91
N ARG A 302 8.03 -5.93 27.37
CA ARG A 302 8.20 -4.47 27.49
C ARG A 302 8.25 -3.78 26.13
N ALA A 303 8.64 -4.50 25.10
CA ALA A 303 8.81 -3.98 23.74
C ALA A 303 7.54 -3.30 23.22
N LEU A 304 6.38 -3.92 23.39
CA LEU A 304 5.12 -3.35 22.93
C LEU A 304 4.78 -2.03 23.66
N GLY A 305 4.92 -1.99 24.98
CA GLY A 305 4.68 -0.78 25.77
C GLY A 305 5.61 0.37 25.42
N LEU A 306 6.91 0.08 25.20
CA LEU A 306 7.88 1.07 24.77
C LEU A 306 7.52 1.68 23.40
N CYS A 307 7.11 0.84 22.44
CA CYS A 307 6.74 1.30 21.11
C CYS A 307 5.45 2.16 21.12
N LEU A 308 4.46 1.81 21.95
CA LEU A 308 3.26 2.62 22.17
C LEU A 308 3.61 3.97 22.79
N SER A 309 4.48 3.99 23.81
CA SER A 309 4.95 5.23 24.41
C SER A 309 5.71 6.11 23.41
N ALA A 310 6.53 5.52 22.55
CA ALA A 310 7.24 6.26 21.51
C ALA A 310 6.27 6.86 20.47
N TRP A 311 5.20 6.13 20.12
CA TRP A 311 4.13 6.67 19.27
C TRP A 311 3.45 7.87 19.94
N ASP A 312 3.03 7.75 21.21
CA ASP A 312 2.41 8.83 21.95
C ASP A 312 3.31 10.08 22.04
N VAL A 313 4.63 9.88 22.23
CA VAL A 313 5.61 10.98 22.22
C VAL A 313 5.67 11.65 20.85
N GLN A 314 5.72 10.88 19.76
CA GLN A 314 5.70 11.43 18.40
C GLN A 314 4.42 12.21 18.11
N GLU A 315 3.27 11.72 18.57
CA GLU A 315 1.98 12.39 18.39
C GLU A 315 1.91 13.73 19.16
N ARG A 316 2.49 13.80 20.35
CA ARG A 316 2.46 14.96 21.22
C ARG A 316 3.50 16.04 20.88
N LEU A 317 4.72 15.62 20.54
CA LEU A 317 5.83 16.55 20.25
C LEU A 317 5.89 16.92 18.75
N GLY A 318 5.46 15.99 17.86
CA GLY A 318 5.60 16.19 16.42
C GLY A 318 7.06 16.08 15.94
N SER A 319 7.27 16.45 14.69
CA SER A 319 8.60 16.46 14.06
C SER A 319 9.30 17.80 14.25
N PRO A 320 10.62 17.83 14.46
CA PRO A 320 11.54 16.68 14.48
C PRO A 320 11.71 16.03 15.87
N GLU A 321 11.17 16.59 16.95
CA GLU A 321 11.52 16.20 18.31
C GLU A 321 11.02 14.79 18.69
N GLY A 322 9.80 14.43 18.27
CA GLY A 322 9.20 13.11 18.55
C GLY A 322 9.89 11.96 17.85
N GLU A 323 10.55 12.21 16.73
CA GLU A 323 11.26 11.20 15.93
C GLU A 323 12.35 10.46 16.72
N LEU A 324 12.97 11.14 17.69
CA LEU A 324 13.99 10.53 18.54
C LEU A 324 13.41 9.40 19.42
N ALA A 325 12.18 9.54 19.91
CA ALA A 325 11.52 8.48 20.68
C ALA A 325 11.26 7.24 19.81
N VAL A 326 10.84 7.44 18.54
CA VAL A 326 10.65 6.35 17.58
C VAL A 326 12.00 5.67 17.26
N ALA A 327 13.07 6.45 17.07
CA ALA A 327 14.42 5.91 16.88
C ALA A 327 14.87 5.04 18.07
N GLN A 328 14.63 5.51 19.30
CA GLN A 328 14.94 4.76 20.52
C GLN A 328 14.16 3.44 20.57
N ALA A 329 12.87 3.43 20.23
CA ALA A 329 12.06 2.22 20.16
C ALA A 329 12.59 1.24 19.09
N ILE A 330 12.97 1.71 17.93
CA ILE A 330 13.58 0.89 16.87
C ILE A 330 14.85 0.22 17.38
N VAL A 331 15.79 0.97 17.98
CA VAL A 331 17.03 0.42 18.53
C VAL A 331 16.75 -0.61 19.62
N TYR A 332 15.76 -0.34 20.49
CA TYR A 332 15.35 -1.30 21.51
C TYR A 332 14.87 -2.62 20.89
N LEU A 333 13.97 -2.55 19.90
CA LEU A 333 13.48 -3.75 19.19
C LEU A 333 14.60 -4.52 18.53
N VAL A 334 15.54 -3.83 17.92
CA VAL A 334 16.69 -4.44 17.25
C VAL A 334 17.55 -5.25 18.24
N CYS A 335 17.77 -4.71 19.45
CA CYS A 335 18.60 -5.33 20.48
C CYS A 335 17.84 -6.33 21.36
N ALA A 336 16.52 -6.31 21.36
CA ALA A 336 15.71 -7.24 22.16
C ALA A 336 15.81 -8.69 21.68
N PRO A 337 15.64 -9.69 22.57
CA PRO A 337 15.55 -11.08 22.17
C PRO A 337 14.40 -11.30 21.20
N LYS A 338 14.64 -12.05 20.12
CA LYS A 338 13.66 -12.25 19.04
C LYS A 338 12.80 -13.48 19.30
N SER A 339 11.48 -13.31 19.12
CA SER A 339 10.51 -14.40 19.06
C SER A 339 9.33 -14.05 18.16
N ASN A 340 9.02 -14.91 17.23
CA ASN A 340 7.80 -14.88 16.43
C ASN A 340 6.81 -15.97 16.86
N ALA A 341 7.00 -16.59 18.03
CA ALA A 341 6.20 -17.74 18.49
C ALA A 341 4.71 -17.41 18.58
N VAL A 342 4.35 -16.23 19.10
CA VAL A 342 2.95 -15.78 19.19
C VAL A 342 2.36 -15.55 17.79
N TYR A 343 3.10 -14.89 16.88
CA TYR A 343 2.68 -14.66 15.52
C TYR A 343 2.42 -15.96 14.76
N SER A 344 3.34 -16.92 14.86
CA SER A 344 3.21 -18.23 14.23
C SER A 344 2.05 -19.03 14.81
N ALA A 345 1.88 -19.01 16.15
CA ALA A 345 0.79 -19.68 16.84
C ALA A 345 -0.59 -19.12 16.42
N PHE A 346 -0.73 -17.81 16.40
CA PHE A 346 -1.98 -17.16 15.99
C PHE A 346 -2.34 -17.48 14.54
N ASN A 347 -1.37 -17.41 13.61
CA ASN A 347 -1.61 -17.75 12.21
C ASN A 347 -1.97 -19.24 12.01
N ALA A 348 -1.38 -20.13 12.80
CA ALA A 348 -1.74 -21.56 12.78
C ALA A 348 -3.17 -21.79 13.29
N ALA A 349 -3.56 -21.14 14.40
CA ALA A 349 -4.93 -21.20 14.92
C ALA A 349 -5.95 -20.64 13.92
N MET A 350 -5.64 -19.50 13.27
CA MET A 350 -6.52 -18.91 12.26
C MET A 350 -6.72 -19.83 11.04
N ARG A 351 -5.69 -20.55 10.61
CA ARG A 351 -5.83 -21.55 9.53
C ARG A 351 -6.71 -22.72 9.95
N ASP A 352 -6.48 -23.29 11.15
CA ASP A 352 -7.31 -24.37 11.67
C ASP A 352 -8.80 -23.97 11.74
N VAL A 353 -9.10 -22.77 12.22
CA VAL A 353 -10.47 -22.25 12.26
C VAL A 353 -11.07 -22.11 10.86
N ALA A 354 -10.29 -21.60 9.89
CA ALA A 354 -10.76 -21.47 8.51
C ALA A 354 -11.05 -22.83 7.84
N GLU A 355 -10.28 -23.86 8.17
CA GLU A 355 -10.40 -25.22 7.61
C GLU A 355 -11.47 -26.05 8.31
N SER A 356 -11.67 -25.83 9.63
CA SER A 356 -12.54 -26.68 10.46
C SER A 356 -14.01 -26.21 10.50
N GLY A 357 -14.30 -25.01 10.02
CA GLY A 357 -15.65 -24.42 10.08
C GLY A 357 -16.13 -24.11 11.52
N SER A 358 -17.45 -23.92 11.68
CA SER A 358 -18.05 -23.64 13.00
C SER A 358 -18.11 -24.89 13.86
N ARG A 359 -17.55 -24.81 15.07
CA ARG A 359 -17.59 -25.89 16.08
C ARG A 359 -18.26 -25.40 17.36
N GLU A 360 -18.93 -26.31 18.05
CA GLU A 360 -19.60 -25.96 19.29
C GLU A 360 -18.61 -25.88 20.48
N VAL A 361 -18.92 -24.94 21.38
CA VAL A 361 -18.19 -24.85 22.66
C VAL A 361 -18.61 -26.01 23.55
N PRO A 362 -17.68 -26.77 24.14
CA PRO A 362 -18.01 -27.86 25.07
C PRO A 362 -18.94 -27.40 26.19
N LEU A 363 -19.86 -28.27 26.63
CA LEU A 363 -20.88 -27.91 27.63
C LEU A 363 -20.30 -27.42 28.95
N HIS A 364 -19.20 -28.01 29.40
CA HIS A 364 -18.52 -27.61 30.67
C HIS A 364 -17.93 -26.19 30.60
N LEU A 365 -17.62 -25.66 29.40
CA LEU A 365 -17.09 -24.31 29.23
C LEU A 365 -18.20 -23.25 29.01
N ARG A 366 -19.46 -23.67 28.85
CA ARG A 366 -20.58 -22.76 28.65
C ARG A 366 -21.09 -22.19 29.98
N ASN A 367 -21.32 -20.89 30.04
CA ASN A 367 -21.92 -20.25 31.21
C ASN A 367 -23.41 -20.66 31.35
N ALA A 368 -23.86 -20.93 32.60
CA ALA A 368 -25.22 -21.32 32.92
C ALA A 368 -25.95 -20.29 33.81
N PRO A 369 -26.21 -19.04 33.36
CA PRO A 369 -26.83 -18.00 34.18
C PRO A 369 -28.32 -18.26 34.49
N THR A 370 -29.01 -19.10 33.73
CA THR A 370 -30.44 -19.43 33.93
C THR A 370 -30.65 -20.88 34.35
N LYS A 371 -31.83 -21.14 34.99
CA LYS A 371 -32.22 -22.49 35.35
C LYS A 371 -32.31 -23.43 34.13
N LEU A 372 -32.81 -22.91 33.02
CA LEU A 372 -32.91 -23.68 31.77
C LEU A 372 -31.51 -24.09 31.26
N MET A 373 -30.53 -23.16 31.25
CA MET A 373 -29.16 -23.51 30.82
C MET A 373 -28.55 -24.56 31.72
N LYS A 374 -28.77 -24.48 33.05
CA LYS A 374 -28.35 -25.55 33.99
C LYS A 374 -29.01 -26.89 33.69
N SER A 375 -30.30 -26.91 33.38
CA SER A 375 -31.00 -28.15 33.02
C SER A 375 -30.57 -28.75 31.69
N LEU A 376 -29.90 -27.94 30.81
CA LEU A 376 -29.28 -28.38 29.56
C LEU A 376 -27.81 -28.81 29.72
N GLY A 377 -27.30 -28.90 30.96
CA GLY A 377 -25.94 -29.32 31.23
C GLY A 377 -24.86 -28.29 31.07
N TYR A 378 -25.23 -27.00 30.89
CA TYR A 378 -24.23 -25.91 30.73
C TYR A 378 -23.45 -25.73 32.04
N GLY A 379 -22.10 -25.69 31.92
CA GLY A 379 -21.18 -25.58 33.05
C GLY A 379 -21.09 -26.83 33.94
N GLU A 380 -21.69 -27.96 33.52
CA GLU A 380 -21.62 -29.21 34.26
C GLU A 380 -20.19 -29.75 34.28
N GLU A 381 -19.75 -30.17 35.47
CA GLU A 381 -18.38 -30.66 35.70
C GLU A 381 -17.26 -29.64 35.41
N TYR A 382 -17.57 -28.35 35.31
CA TYR A 382 -16.52 -27.32 35.17
C TYR A 382 -15.63 -27.31 36.41
N ARG A 383 -14.33 -27.38 36.22
CA ARG A 383 -13.32 -27.31 37.28
C ARG A 383 -12.75 -25.91 37.35
N TYR A 384 -12.97 -25.23 38.48
CA TYR A 384 -12.43 -23.88 38.67
C TYR A 384 -10.95 -23.97 39.06
N ALA A 385 -10.06 -23.56 38.15
CA ALA A 385 -8.62 -23.77 38.29
C ALA A 385 -8.02 -23.19 39.58
N HIS A 386 -8.59 -22.09 40.13
CA HIS A 386 -8.12 -21.49 41.37
C HIS A 386 -8.38 -22.37 42.63
N ASP A 387 -9.30 -23.32 42.56
CA ASP A 387 -9.59 -24.28 43.64
C ASP A 387 -8.71 -25.54 43.55
N GLU A 388 -7.93 -25.68 42.47
CA GLU A 388 -7.07 -26.82 42.23
C GLU A 388 -5.61 -26.55 42.66
N PRO A 389 -4.80 -27.58 42.96
CA PRO A 389 -3.38 -27.41 43.22
C PRO A 389 -2.68 -26.65 42.09
N ASP A 390 -1.72 -25.80 42.44
CA ASP A 390 -1.00 -24.93 41.49
C ASP A 390 -1.91 -23.96 40.66
N ALA A 391 -3.18 -23.79 41.09
CA ALA A 391 -4.21 -23.08 40.34
C ALA A 391 -4.34 -23.61 38.88
N TYR A 392 -4.24 -24.94 38.73
CA TYR A 392 -4.26 -25.62 37.45
C TYR A 392 -5.14 -26.90 37.48
N ALA A 393 -6.12 -26.97 36.61
CA ALA A 393 -7.01 -28.09 36.48
C ALA A 393 -6.38 -29.19 35.59
N ALA A 394 -5.44 -29.95 36.13
CA ALA A 394 -4.69 -30.94 35.37
C ALA A 394 -5.60 -32.02 34.76
N GLY A 395 -5.34 -32.37 33.49
CA GLY A 395 -6.11 -33.32 32.69
C GLY A 395 -7.43 -32.79 32.15
N GLU A 396 -7.65 -31.46 32.20
CA GLU A 396 -8.80 -30.78 31.59
C GLU A 396 -8.56 -30.55 30.11
N ASP A 397 -9.65 -30.47 29.33
CA ASP A 397 -9.62 -30.13 27.90
C ASP A 397 -10.50 -28.90 27.61
N TYR A 398 -9.96 -27.97 26.84
CA TYR A 398 -10.60 -26.72 26.48
C TYR A 398 -10.90 -26.60 24.97
N PHE A 399 -10.61 -27.67 24.20
CA PHE A 399 -10.93 -27.70 22.76
C PHE A 399 -12.36 -28.25 22.53
N PRO A 400 -12.96 -27.97 21.36
CA PRO A 400 -14.18 -28.63 20.90
C PRO A 400 -14.02 -30.16 20.95
N GLU A 401 -15.10 -30.88 21.31
CA GLU A 401 -15.05 -32.33 21.51
C GLU A 401 -14.60 -33.12 20.26
N ASP A 402 -14.94 -32.60 19.10
CA ASP A 402 -14.65 -33.16 17.78
C ASP A 402 -13.32 -32.64 17.16
N LEU A 403 -12.52 -31.87 17.91
CA LEU A 403 -11.20 -31.41 17.52
C LEU A 403 -10.13 -31.96 18.42
N GLU A 404 -9.19 -32.71 17.88
CA GLU A 404 -8.03 -33.16 18.64
C GLU A 404 -7.25 -31.97 19.20
N PRO A 405 -6.79 -32.00 20.47
CA PRO A 405 -6.03 -30.92 21.08
C PRO A 405 -4.81 -30.54 20.26
N ARG A 406 -4.66 -29.25 20.02
CA ARG A 406 -3.57 -28.65 19.20
C ARG A 406 -2.59 -27.91 20.10
N ARG A 407 -1.32 -27.93 19.72
CA ARG A 407 -0.29 -27.09 20.35
C ARG A 407 0.19 -26.04 19.38
N TYR A 408 -0.49 -24.88 19.37
CA TYR A 408 -0.12 -23.76 18.47
C TYR A 408 1.10 -23.00 19.02
N TYR A 409 1.09 -22.66 20.31
CA TYR A 409 2.13 -21.84 20.92
C TYR A 409 3.31 -22.70 21.37
N GLN A 410 4.47 -22.43 20.79
CA GLN A 410 5.72 -23.10 21.07
C GLN A 410 6.77 -22.03 21.42
N PRO A 411 7.02 -21.76 22.72
CA PRO A 411 7.99 -20.77 23.16
C PRO A 411 9.39 -21.06 22.64
N VAL A 412 10.11 -20.02 22.19
CA VAL A 412 11.51 -20.14 21.79
C VAL A 412 12.43 -20.03 23.01
N PRO A 413 13.66 -20.59 22.97
CA PRO A 413 14.58 -20.56 24.11
C PRO A 413 15.31 -19.20 24.22
N ARG A 414 14.55 -18.09 24.30
CA ARG A 414 15.07 -16.71 24.36
C ARG A 414 14.22 -15.83 25.27
N GLY A 415 14.88 -14.95 26.02
CA GLY A 415 14.24 -13.96 26.89
C GLY A 415 13.30 -14.61 27.92
N LEU A 416 12.12 -13.99 28.13
CA LEU A 416 11.10 -14.50 29.06
C LEU A 416 10.49 -15.83 28.60
N GLU A 417 10.51 -16.15 27.31
CA GLU A 417 9.94 -17.40 26.80
C GLU A 417 10.67 -18.66 27.30
N LEU A 418 11.92 -18.55 27.77
CA LEU A 418 12.56 -19.63 28.52
C LEU A 418 11.73 -20.08 29.73
N LYS A 419 11.34 -19.11 30.57
CA LYS A 419 10.52 -19.40 31.78
C LYS A 419 9.11 -19.85 31.40
N ILE A 420 8.53 -19.30 30.33
CA ILE A 420 7.22 -19.72 29.82
C ILE A 420 7.29 -21.18 29.36
N ARG A 421 8.32 -21.58 28.65
CA ARG A 421 8.54 -22.96 28.20
C ARG A 421 8.61 -23.91 29.36
N ASP A 422 9.48 -23.61 30.35
CA ASP A 422 9.66 -24.45 31.51
C ASP A 422 8.32 -24.63 32.29
N LYS A 423 7.53 -23.54 32.41
CA LYS A 423 6.19 -23.62 33.00
C LYS A 423 5.26 -24.51 32.18
N LEU A 424 5.19 -24.36 30.87
CA LEU A 424 4.31 -25.16 30.00
C LEU A 424 4.71 -26.63 29.98
N GLU A 425 5.99 -26.95 30.08
CA GLU A 425 6.48 -28.34 30.22
C GLU A 425 6.05 -28.96 31.57
N HIS A 426 6.14 -28.21 32.67
CA HIS A 426 5.63 -28.60 33.95
C HIS A 426 4.11 -28.86 33.92
N LEU A 427 3.31 -27.97 33.36
CA LEU A 427 1.87 -28.15 33.23
C LEU A 427 1.50 -29.39 32.38
N ALA A 428 2.22 -29.61 31.29
CA ALA A 428 2.03 -30.81 30.45
C ALA A 428 2.35 -32.12 31.22
N GLU A 429 3.31 -32.09 32.14
CA GLU A 429 3.59 -33.23 33.02
C GLU A 429 2.45 -33.48 34.02
N LEU A 430 1.90 -32.40 34.59
CA LEU A 430 0.72 -32.51 35.47
C LEU A 430 -0.49 -33.08 34.71
N ASP A 431 -0.72 -32.67 33.47
CA ASP A 431 -1.77 -33.24 32.63
C ASP A 431 -1.57 -34.72 32.40
N ARG A 432 -0.34 -35.13 32.03
CA ARG A 432 -0.02 -36.55 31.77
C ARG A 432 -0.19 -37.46 32.99
N THR A 433 0.11 -36.94 34.18
CA THR A 433 0.06 -37.71 35.42
C THR A 433 -1.27 -37.59 36.16
N SER A 434 -2.19 -36.70 35.68
CA SER A 434 -3.47 -36.51 36.34
C SER A 434 -4.34 -37.77 36.33
N PRO A 435 -4.91 -38.16 37.48
CA PRO A 435 -5.86 -39.26 37.52
C PRO A 435 -7.21 -38.91 36.86
N ARG A 436 -7.45 -37.65 36.62
CA ARG A 436 -8.65 -37.15 35.91
C ARG A 436 -8.27 -36.74 34.53
N GLN A 437 -8.84 -37.38 33.54
CA GLN A 437 -8.67 -37.04 32.12
C GLN A 437 -10.04 -36.75 31.54
N ARG A 438 -10.25 -35.55 31.02
CA ARG A 438 -11.53 -35.19 30.38
C ARG A 438 -11.73 -35.98 29.10
N ARG A 439 -10.72 -36.11 28.28
CA ARG A 439 -10.70 -37.03 27.14
C ARG A 439 -10.14 -38.38 27.57
N LYS A 440 -10.93 -39.40 27.38
CA LYS A 440 -10.42 -40.77 27.44
C LYS A 440 -9.76 -41.07 26.11
N SER A 441 -8.45 -41.38 26.12
CA SER A 441 -7.70 -41.85 24.96
C SER A 441 -8.36 -43.08 24.31
#